data_6dc107532041d4446787ee60d73b9c0a
#
_entry.id   6dc107532041d4446787ee60d73b9c0a
#
_cell.length_a   1.000
_cell.length_b   1.000
_cell.length_c   1.000
_cell.angle_alpha   90.00
_cell.angle_beta   90.00
_cell.angle_gamma   90.00
#
_symmetry.space_group_name_H-M   'P 1'
#
loop_
_entity.id
_entity.type
_entity.pdbx_description
1 polymer ?
#
loop_
_entity_poly.entity_id
_entity_poly.type
_entity_poly.pdbx_seq_one_letter_code
_entity_poly.pdbx_strand_id
1 'polypeptide(L)' 'MSDVEAINIAEGYTEPEKPEQYYEAWQHLIDTGLAWRLQGWFGRHAMHLIEEGLCKPSRYPKEKFYKF' A
#
# COMPACT_ATOMS: atom_id res chain seq x y z
N MET A 1 -7.38 -7.83 6.23
CA MET A 1 -6.01 -8.18 5.86
C MET A 1 -5.07 -7.59 6.90
N SER A 2 -4.12 -8.39 7.36
CA SER A 2 -3.17 -7.90 8.36
C SER A 2 -2.03 -7.16 7.69
N ASP A 3 -1.26 -6.41 8.50
CA ASP A 3 -0.09 -5.70 7.98
C ASP A 3 0.91 -6.67 7.35
N VAL A 4 1.18 -7.77 8.04
CA VAL A 4 2.15 -8.75 7.54
C VAL A 4 1.68 -9.36 6.23
N GLU A 5 0.41 -9.67 6.15
CA GLU A 5 -0.19 -10.22 4.94
C GLU A 5 -0.05 -9.26 3.77
N ALA A 6 -0.36 -8.00 4.02
CA ALA A 6 -0.28 -7.00 2.96
C ALA A 6 1.17 -6.82 2.49
N ILE A 7 2.10 -6.80 3.43
CA ILE A 7 3.52 -6.65 3.09
C ILE A 7 3.99 -7.84 2.26
N ASN A 8 3.61 -9.04 2.66
CA ASN A 8 4.04 -10.24 1.95
C ASN A 8 3.50 -10.28 0.53
N ILE A 9 2.26 -9.83 0.34
CA ILE A 9 1.70 -9.78 -1.01
C ILE A 9 2.41 -8.70 -1.83
N ALA A 10 2.65 -7.55 -1.23
CA ALA A 10 3.29 -6.46 -1.94
C ALA A 10 4.71 -6.82 -2.38
N GLU A 11 5.42 -7.58 -1.54
CA GLU A 11 6.78 -7.98 -1.85
C GLU A 11 6.87 -9.22 -2.73
N GLY A 12 5.75 -9.88 -2.96
CA GLY A 12 5.74 -11.06 -3.81
C GLY A 12 6.03 -12.35 -3.09
N TYR A 13 6.09 -12.35 -1.77
CA TYR A 13 6.31 -13.58 -1.01
C TYR A 13 5.06 -14.43 -0.94
N THR A 14 3.90 -13.80 -0.99
CA THR A 14 2.63 -14.49 -0.97
C THR A 14 1.87 -14.13 -2.22
N GLU A 15 1.47 -15.14 -2.98
CA GLU A 15 0.72 -14.89 -4.21
C GLU A 15 -0.73 -14.64 -3.86
N PRO A 16 -1.31 -13.54 -4.34
CA PRO A 16 -2.73 -13.30 -4.07
C PRO A 16 -3.60 -14.30 -4.79
N GLU A 17 -4.72 -14.65 -4.17
CA GLU A 17 -5.65 -15.61 -4.77
C GLU A 17 -6.41 -15.00 -5.93
N LYS A 18 -6.60 -13.69 -5.90
CA LYS A 18 -7.28 -12.95 -6.95
C LYS A 18 -6.49 -11.70 -7.26
N PRO A 19 -6.55 -11.23 -8.50
CA PRO A 19 -5.79 -10.02 -8.86
C PRO A 19 -6.13 -8.83 -7.99
N GLU A 20 -7.39 -8.73 -7.56
CA GLU A 20 -7.81 -7.59 -6.72
C GLU A 20 -7.05 -7.56 -5.41
N GLN A 21 -6.64 -8.73 -4.91
CA GLN A 21 -5.96 -8.77 -3.63
C GLN A 21 -4.61 -8.06 -3.65
N TYR A 22 -3.96 -8.03 -4.80
CA TYR A 22 -2.73 -7.29 -4.92
C TYR A 22 -2.97 -5.80 -4.62
N TYR A 23 -4.02 -5.26 -5.21
CA TYR A 23 -4.31 -3.84 -4.99
C TYR A 23 -4.90 -3.60 -3.62
N GLU A 24 -5.62 -4.58 -3.06
CA GLU A 24 -6.11 -4.46 -1.69
C GLU A 24 -4.96 -4.40 -0.70
N ALA A 25 -3.92 -5.19 -0.95
CA ALA A 25 -2.75 -5.17 -0.08
C ALA A 25 -2.09 -3.79 -0.12
N TRP A 26 -1.92 -3.24 -1.32
CA TRP A 26 -1.32 -1.92 -1.45
C TRP A 26 -2.21 -0.85 -0.87
N GLN A 27 -3.53 -0.98 -1.04
CA GLN A 27 -4.45 -0.04 -0.42
C GLN A 27 -4.35 -0.08 1.10
N HIS A 28 -4.18 -1.28 1.65
CA HIS A 28 -3.98 -1.43 3.09
C HIS A 28 -2.72 -0.71 3.54
N LEU A 29 -1.63 -0.87 2.80
CA LEU A 29 -0.37 -0.21 3.16
C LEU A 29 -0.50 1.30 3.05
N ILE A 30 -1.25 1.78 2.07
CA ILE A 30 -1.49 3.20 1.92
C ILE A 30 -2.35 3.72 3.05
N ASP A 31 -3.45 3.02 3.35
CA ASP A 31 -4.40 3.47 4.36
C ASP A 31 -3.78 3.53 5.75
N THR A 32 -2.90 2.59 6.06
CA THR A 32 -2.25 2.55 7.37
C THR A 32 -1.04 3.45 7.45
N GLY A 33 -0.57 3.95 6.31
CA GLY A 33 0.64 4.75 6.27
C GLY A 33 1.91 3.93 6.20
N LEU A 34 1.81 2.61 6.23
CA LEU A 34 2.99 1.76 6.18
C LEU A 34 3.78 1.93 4.90
N ALA A 35 3.10 2.20 3.79
CA ALA A 35 3.79 2.38 2.52
C ALA A 35 4.85 3.48 2.61
N TRP A 36 4.63 4.47 3.46
CA TRP A 36 5.55 5.61 3.59
C TRP A 36 6.60 5.38 4.65
N ARG A 37 6.45 4.30 5.44
CA ARG A 37 7.36 4.02 6.54
C ARG A 37 8.30 2.87 6.25
N LEU A 38 7.96 2.05 5.26
CA LEU A 38 8.81 0.95 4.87
C LEU A 38 9.89 1.47 3.94
N GLN A 39 10.61 0.56 3.28
CA GLN A 39 11.69 0.98 2.40
C GLN A 39 11.17 1.90 1.29
N GLY A 40 12.07 2.74 0.79
CA GLY A 40 11.66 3.79 -0.14
C GLY A 40 10.88 3.31 -1.36
N TRP A 41 11.17 2.11 -1.85
CA TRP A 41 10.47 1.62 -3.04
C TRP A 41 8.99 1.40 -2.79
N PHE A 42 8.61 1.09 -1.53
CA PHE A 42 7.19 0.97 -1.19
C PHE A 42 6.46 2.27 -1.46
N GLY A 43 7.03 3.37 -0.98
CA GLY A 43 6.39 4.68 -1.17
C GLY A 43 6.31 5.06 -2.63
N ARG A 44 7.37 4.82 -3.38
CA ARG A 44 7.37 5.15 -4.80
C ARG A 44 6.33 4.33 -5.56
N HIS A 45 6.24 3.03 -5.24
CA HIS A 45 5.28 2.19 -5.92
C HIS A 45 3.85 2.58 -5.54
N ALA A 46 3.63 2.88 -4.25
CA ALA A 46 2.31 3.31 -3.80
C ALA A 46 1.88 4.58 -4.52
N MET A 47 2.78 5.54 -4.65
CA MET A 47 2.46 6.76 -5.38
C MET A 47 2.11 6.48 -6.82
N HIS A 48 2.85 5.56 -7.44
CA HIS A 48 2.56 5.18 -8.82
C HIS A 48 1.14 4.61 -8.95
N LEU A 49 0.76 3.73 -8.02
CA LEU A 49 -0.56 3.13 -8.06
C LEU A 49 -1.65 4.16 -7.84
N ILE A 50 -1.39 5.15 -6.99
CA ILE A 50 -2.35 6.22 -6.78
C ILE A 50 -2.48 7.06 -8.05
N GLU A 51 -1.36 7.40 -8.67
CA GLU A 51 -1.36 8.22 -9.88
C GLU A 51 -2.07 7.52 -11.04
N GLU A 52 -1.94 6.20 -11.10
CA GLU A 52 -2.58 5.43 -12.15
C GLU A 52 -4.06 5.15 -11.87
N GLY A 53 -4.54 5.55 -10.70
CA GLY A 53 -5.93 5.32 -10.34
C GLY A 53 -6.23 3.91 -9.88
N LEU A 54 -5.19 3.10 -9.65
CA LEU A 54 -5.38 1.72 -9.20
C LEU A 54 -5.56 1.62 -7.70
N CYS A 55 -5.05 2.60 -6.96
CA CYS A 55 -5.28 2.73 -5.54
C CYS A 55 -5.66 4.16 -5.25
N LYS A 56 -6.30 4.36 -4.11
CA LYS A 56 -6.72 5.69 -3.69
C LYS A 56 -5.75 6.21 -2.65
N PRO A 57 -5.62 7.53 -2.52
CA PRO A 57 -4.91 8.10 -1.38
C PRO A 57 -5.57 7.56 -0.11
N SER A 58 -4.87 7.65 1.00
CA SER A 58 -5.35 7.06 2.24
C SER A 58 -6.81 7.42 2.48
N ARG A 59 -7.62 6.38 2.71
CA ARG A 59 -9.04 6.56 2.99
C ARG A 59 -9.27 6.94 4.45
N TYR A 60 -8.22 6.84 5.25
CA TYR A 60 -8.27 7.20 6.67
C TYR A 60 -7.17 8.21 6.92
N PRO A 61 -7.36 9.45 6.47
CA PRO A 61 -6.28 10.42 6.50
C PRO A 61 -5.78 10.68 7.91
N LYS A 62 -4.48 10.62 8.03
CA LYS A 62 -3.78 11.00 9.24
C LYS A 62 -2.80 12.06 8.80
N GLU A 63 -3.16 13.29 9.02
CA GLU A 63 -2.39 14.40 8.47
C GLU A 63 -0.92 14.27 8.74
N LYS A 64 -0.58 13.77 9.90
CA LYS A 64 0.81 13.68 10.28
C LYS A 64 1.60 12.75 9.40
N PHE A 65 0.95 11.88 8.65
CA PHE A 65 1.66 10.98 7.76
C PHE A 65 2.07 11.64 6.47
N TYR A 66 1.59 12.83 6.21
CA TYR A 66 1.81 13.48 4.93
C TYR A 66 2.71 14.69 5.06
N LYS A 67 3.39 14.77 6.12
CA LYS A 67 4.32 15.86 6.35
C LYS A 67 5.71 15.40 5.96
N PHE A 68 5.99 15.42 4.73
CA PHE A 68 7.29 14.97 4.23
C PHE A 68 8.04 16.11 3.64
#